data_2799f5a5a1e3bf6a12dbdfda0f4d51cd
#
_entry.id   2799f5a5a1e3bf6a12dbdfda0f4d51cd
#
_cell.length_a   1.000
_cell.length_b   1.000
_cell.length_c   1.000
_cell.angle_alpha   90.00
_cell.angle_beta   90.00
_cell.angle_gamma   90.00
#
_symmetry.space_group_name_H-M   'P 1'
#
loop_
_entity.id
_entity.type
_entity.pdbx_description
1 polymer ?
#
loop_
_entity_poly.entity_id
_entity_poly.type
_entity_poly.pdbx_seq_one_letter_code
_entity_poly.pdbx_strand_id
1 'polypeptide(L)'
;MANQISCRDLAALMDSEIPHAVFDVRERGEFNLGQVSNTTSLPRSQIEFRIAELVPDRRIPIVVYDEGEGRAALAAHTLGEFGYEHVSILDGGLPEWRKEKLPSVSGVNVPSKAFGEKVHHERTIPEISPEELRSLQERAADLMIFDMRTPEEYGRFCIPGAVNVPGGDLILWADALKRKPETRVIVNCAGRTRSIIGTAGLLRLGLNNVRALKNGTMGWVLTGLELESAPARVAPSAPDESRKHAREIALRIAEEERLSWVSARELLDHLARNEGGVTYLIDVRSETEYEDGHIAGSLNIPGGQAVQRADDFVAVKNSRIIFVSDQSARAVMCAYWYRQMGFRDVKVLQGGLQVWRESGGSVESGGSQKEPLGFETAKKLARTLAPGEASSLLQRSTASVLHVGSSTDFAAVHLPRSKWISRGWLELKLPSLLTDKAQPIVFSCRDGQSSIFAARTLAEIGYKEIFALDGGVQTWACAGYPTERGLESCLVEPNDVVLSPSVKGDKEAMRRYLEWEIKLT
;
A
#
# COMPACT_ATOMS: atom_id res chain seq x y z
N MET A 1 30.44 7.61 4.40
CA MET A 1 29.82 6.51 5.15
C MET A 1 28.55 7.08 5.78
N ALA A 2 27.43 6.38 5.74
CA ALA A 2 26.22 6.82 6.42
C ALA A 2 26.46 6.87 7.94
N ASN A 3 25.82 7.80 8.64
CA ASN A 3 25.90 7.92 10.08
C ASN A 3 25.24 6.70 10.74
N GLN A 4 25.70 6.33 11.94
CA GLN A 4 25.00 5.34 12.75
C GLN A 4 24.21 6.06 13.87
N ILE A 5 23.07 5.46 14.24
CA ILE A 5 22.23 5.93 15.33
C ILE A 5 22.01 4.78 16.31
N SER A 6 22.17 5.04 17.61
CA SER A 6 21.91 4.02 18.64
C SER A 6 20.40 3.76 18.79
N CYS A 7 20.04 2.60 19.35
CA CYS A 7 18.63 2.27 19.64
C CYS A 7 17.96 3.33 20.55
N ARG A 8 18.69 3.86 21.53
CA ARG A 8 18.19 4.90 22.45
C ARG A 8 17.97 6.23 21.77
N ASP A 9 18.90 6.64 20.90
CA ASP A 9 18.77 7.90 20.15
C ASP A 9 17.63 7.80 19.13
N LEU A 10 17.45 6.64 18.48
CA LEU A 10 16.31 6.41 17.63
C LEU A 10 15.00 6.46 18.41
N ALA A 11 14.90 5.82 19.57
CA ALA A 11 13.70 5.89 20.40
C ALA A 11 13.39 7.33 20.81
N ALA A 12 14.40 8.12 21.20
CA ALA A 12 14.24 9.53 21.53
C ALA A 12 13.80 10.37 20.30
N LEU A 13 14.33 10.08 19.11
CA LEU A 13 13.88 10.72 17.86
C LEU A 13 12.41 10.40 17.57
N MET A 14 12.01 9.14 17.71
CA MET A 14 10.63 8.71 17.46
C MET A 14 9.61 9.34 18.41
N ASP A 15 10.01 9.66 19.65
CA ASP A 15 9.19 10.34 20.64
C ASP A 15 9.21 11.88 20.48
N SER A 16 10.07 12.41 19.63
CA SER A 16 10.23 13.85 19.42
C SER A 16 9.20 14.46 18.48
N GLU A 17 9.12 15.81 18.48
CA GLU A 17 8.33 16.58 17.50
C GLU A 17 9.08 16.80 16.16
N ILE A 18 10.32 16.36 16.04
CA ILE A 18 11.14 16.51 14.82
C ILE A 18 10.53 15.67 13.70
N PRO A 19 10.23 16.24 12.52
CA PRO A 19 9.83 15.44 11.37
C PRO A 19 10.94 14.45 10.98
N HIS A 20 10.60 13.17 10.90
CA HIS A 20 11.55 12.10 10.58
C HIS A 20 10.83 10.91 9.94
N ALA A 21 11.57 10.06 9.24
CA ALA A 21 11.08 8.78 8.71
C ALA A 21 11.97 7.62 9.18
N VAL A 22 11.36 6.51 9.52
CA VAL A 22 12.07 5.27 9.90
C VAL A 22 11.60 4.13 9.01
N PHE A 23 12.54 3.53 8.27
CA PHE A 23 12.25 2.49 7.30
C PHE A 23 12.86 1.15 7.65
N ASP A 24 12.03 0.12 7.64
CA ASP A 24 12.48 -1.26 7.53
C ASP A 24 12.76 -1.56 6.05
N VAL A 25 14.03 -1.85 5.72
CA VAL A 25 14.45 -2.11 4.34
C VAL A 25 14.52 -3.59 3.98
N ARG A 26 14.07 -4.45 4.90
CA ARG A 26 13.89 -5.88 4.68
C ARG A 26 12.67 -6.14 3.78
N GLU A 27 12.51 -7.39 3.35
CA GLU A 27 11.33 -7.78 2.59
C GLU A 27 10.04 -7.66 3.42
N ARG A 28 8.92 -7.45 2.75
CA ARG A 28 7.62 -7.23 3.41
C ARG A 28 7.21 -8.38 4.34
N GLY A 29 7.57 -9.63 4.00
CA GLY A 29 7.31 -10.80 4.85
C GLY A 29 8.12 -10.78 6.13
N GLU A 30 9.39 -10.34 6.07
CA GLU A 30 10.23 -10.17 7.27
C GLU A 30 9.67 -9.07 8.17
N PHE A 31 9.24 -7.95 7.59
CA PHE A 31 8.53 -6.88 8.29
C PHE A 31 7.27 -7.40 9.01
N ASN A 32 6.48 -8.24 8.33
CA ASN A 32 5.27 -8.85 8.90
C ASN A 32 5.57 -9.77 10.10
N LEU A 33 6.74 -10.42 10.13
CA LEU A 33 7.14 -11.28 11.25
C LEU A 33 7.57 -10.49 12.49
N GLY A 34 8.02 -9.25 12.33
CA GLY A 34 8.37 -8.38 13.44
C GLY A 34 9.18 -7.17 13.00
N GLN A 35 8.80 -6.00 13.49
CA GLN A 35 9.41 -4.71 13.17
C GLN A 35 9.48 -3.78 14.38
N VAL A 36 10.25 -2.70 14.27
CA VAL A 36 10.19 -1.57 15.20
C VAL A 36 8.79 -0.94 15.08
N SER A 37 8.15 -0.67 16.21
CA SER A 37 6.79 -0.09 16.22
C SER A 37 6.75 1.26 15.53
N ASN A 38 5.65 1.55 14.81
CA ASN A 38 5.43 2.82 14.10
C ASN A 38 6.45 3.16 13.01
N THR A 39 7.02 2.17 12.35
CA THR A 39 7.90 2.35 11.19
C THR A 39 7.20 1.96 9.89
N THR A 40 7.76 2.39 8.77
CA THR A 40 7.23 2.10 7.43
C THR A 40 8.09 1.03 6.75
N SER A 41 7.45 0.07 6.08
CA SER A 41 8.15 -0.90 5.24
C SER A 41 8.54 -0.26 3.91
N LEU A 42 9.84 -0.22 3.66
CA LEU A 42 10.42 0.21 2.38
C LEU A 42 11.51 -0.78 1.96
N PRO A 43 11.15 -1.97 1.43
CA PRO A 43 12.14 -2.93 0.97
C PRO A 43 13.20 -2.28 0.09
N ARG A 44 14.47 -2.70 0.25
CA ARG A 44 15.60 -2.20 -0.54
C ARG A 44 15.28 -2.16 -2.05
N SER A 45 14.55 -3.15 -2.54
CA SER A 45 14.12 -3.26 -3.93
C SER A 45 13.09 -2.20 -4.37
N GLN A 46 12.49 -1.48 -3.42
CA GLN A 46 11.40 -0.52 -3.66
C GLN A 46 11.80 0.95 -3.45
N ILE A 47 13.06 1.22 -3.07
CA ILE A 47 13.51 2.58 -2.74
C ILE A 47 13.29 3.52 -3.92
N GLU A 48 13.78 3.17 -5.11
CA GLU A 48 13.70 4.00 -6.32
C GLU A 48 12.25 4.30 -6.74
N PHE A 49 11.35 3.37 -6.45
CA PHE A 49 9.93 3.46 -6.82
C PHE A 49 9.11 4.31 -5.86
N ARG A 50 9.51 4.39 -4.57
CA ARG A 50 8.63 4.93 -3.54
C ARG A 50 9.20 6.09 -2.73
N ILE A 51 10.51 6.20 -2.63
CA ILE A 51 11.11 7.15 -1.67
C ILE A 51 10.72 8.61 -1.94
N ALA A 52 10.60 9.01 -3.21
CA ALA A 52 10.23 10.38 -3.56
C ALA A 52 8.80 10.76 -3.12
N GLU A 53 7.91 9.78 -3.03
CA GLU A 53 6.53 9.97 -2.53
C GLU A 53 6.48 9.90 -1.00
N LEU A 54 7.26 8.99 -0.40
CA LEU A 54 7.30 8.79 1.05
C LEU A 54 8.05 9.91 1.77
N VAL A 55 9.12 10.43 1.18
CA VAL A 55 9.93 11.51 1.75
C VAL A 55 10.27 12.53 0.65
N PRO A 56 9.34 13.42 0.28
CA PRO A 56 9.55 14.39 -0.80
C PRO A 56 10.59 15.48 -0.46
N ASP A 57 10.81 15.79 0.81
CA ASP A 57 11.86 16.73 1.26
C ASP A 57 13.12 15.96 1.67
N ARG A 58 14.20 16.11 0.90
CA ARG A 58 15.47 15.39 1.09
C ARG A 58 16.24 15.79 2.35
N ARG A 59 15.84 16.86 3.03
CA ARG A 59 16.41 17.33 4.29
C ARG A 59 15.84 16.63 5.52
N ILE A 60 14.77 15.85 5.35
CA ILE A 60 14.14 15.10 6.45
C ILE A 60 15.10 14.00 6.94
N PRO A 61 15.32 13.89 8.25
CA PRO A 61 16.07 12.77 8.82
C PRO A 61 15.42 11.42 8.49
N ILE A 62 16.22 10.53 7.93
CA ILE A 62 15.82 9.16 7.61
C ILE A 62 16.67 8.19 8.42
N VAL A 63 16.03 7.23 9.07
CA VAL A 63 16.71 6.09 9.67
C VAL A 63 16.29 4.83 8.94
N VAL A 64 17.27 4.02 8.53
CA VAL A 64 17.05 2.72 7.90
C VAL A 64 17.56 1.60 8.80
N TYR A 65 16.88 0.46 8.81
CA TYR A 65 17.32 -0.72 9.54
C TYR A 65 16.98 -2.02 8.81
N ASP A 66 17.72 -3.06 9.17
CA ASP A 66 17.55 -4.43 8.70
C ASP A 66 17.73 -5.43 9.86
N GLU A 67 18.02 -6.69 9.58
CA GLU A 67 18.34 -7.72 10.58
C GLU A 67 19.87 -7.79 10.89
N GLY A 68 20.66 -6.79 10.45
CA GLY A 68 22.12 -6.73 10.65
C GLY A 68 22.93 -7.37 9.52
N GLU A 69 22.30 -7.72 8.39
CA GLU A 69 22.96 -8.40 7.27
C GLU A 69 23.48 -7.47 6.17
N GLY A 70 23.19 -6.15 6.21
CA GLY A 70 23.80 -5.16 5.33
C GLY A 70 22.88 -4.50 4.29
N ARG A 71 21.60 -4.88 4.17
CA ARG A 71 20.62 -4.18 3.30
C ARG A 71 20.43 -2.72 3.71
N ALA A 72 20.50 -2.41 5.01
CA ALA A 72 20.42 -1.04 5.51
C ALA A 72 21.60 -0.17 5.03
N ALA A 73 22.79 -0.73 4.97
CA ALA A 73 23.96 -0.01 4.44
C ALA A 73 23.82 0.29 2.94
N LEU A 74 23.35 -0.69 2.15
CA LEU A 74 23.06 -0.51 0.73
C LEU A 74 21.93 0.50 0.50
N ALA A 75 20.87 0.44 1.30
CA ALA A 75 19.76 1.38 1.25
C ALA A 75 20.21 2.82 1.55
N ALA A 76 21.01 3.01 2.61
CA ALA A 76 21.55 4.31 2.97
C ALA A 76 22.47 4.87 1.88
N HIS A 77 23.26 4.03 1.21
CA HIS A 77 24.08 4.43 0.06
C HIS A 77 23.19 4.93 -1.09
N THR A 78 22.19 4.16 -1.49
CA THR A 78 21.23 4.53 -2.55
C THR A 78 20.51 5.85 -2.23
N LEU A 79 20.04 6.03 -0.98
CA LEU A 79 19.41 7.27 -0.54
C LEU A 79 20.38 8.47 -0.64
N GLY A 80 21.65 8.27 -0.26
CA GLY A 80 22.69 9.30 -0.40
C GLY A 80 22.93 9.69 -1.86
N GLU A 81 22.98 8.72 -2.80
CA GLU A 81 23.08 9.00 -4.25
C GLU A 81 21.89 9.83 -4.76
N PHE A 82 20.70 9.64 -4.19
CA PHE A 82 19.51 10.43 -4.52
C PHE A 82 19.46 11.79 -3.81
N GLY A 83 20.51 12.12 -3.04
CA GLY A 83 20.66 13.43 -2.40
C GLY A 83 19.87 13.59 -1.10
N TYR A 84 19.51 12.50 -0.41
CA TYR A 84 18.99 12.58 0.95
C TYR A 84 20.14 12.90 1.92
N GLU A 85 20.03 14.03 2.63
CA GLU A 85 21.15 14.64 3.35
C GLU A 85 21.42 13.99 4.72
N HIS A 86 20.36 13.51 5.38
CA HIS A 86 20.40 13.04 6.78
C HIS A 86 19.94 11.58 6.88
N VAL A 87 20.76 10.67 6.35
CA VAL A 87 20.48 9.23 6.41
C VAL A 87 21.36 8.58 7.48
N SER A 88 20.73 7.86 8.42
CA SER A 88 21.39 7.09 9.45
C SER A 88 20.98 5.63 9.41
N ILE A 89 21.86 4.74 9.86
CA ILE A 89 21.62 3.31 9.97
C ILE A 89 21.47 2.97 11.46
N LEU A 90 20.43 2.21 11.83
CA LEU A 90 20.26 1.72 13.20
C LEU A 90 21.40 0.75 13.55
N ASP A 91 22.19 1.09 14.55
CA ASP A 91 23.32 0.27 15.00
C ASP A 91 22.82 -1.07 15.52
N GLY A 92 23.42 -2.17 15.03
CA GLY A 92 22.99 -3.54 15.33
C GLY A 92 21.62 -3.93 14.79
N GLY A 93 20.91 -3.05 14.08
CA GLY A 93 19.62 -3.32 13.44
C GLY A 93 18.52 -3.77 14.40
N LEU A 94 17.53 -4.50 13.87
CA LEU A 94 16.42 -5.03 14.67
C LEU A 94 16.82 -5.99 15.79
N PRO A 95 17.87 -6.83 15.67
CA PRO A 95 18.35 -7.66 16.78
C PRO A 95 18.76 -6.87 18.01
N GLU A 96 19.49 -5.75 17.83
CA GLU A 96 19.90 -4.92 18.98
C GLU A 96 18.70 -4.19 19.60
N TRP A 97 17.76 -3.70 18.76
CA TRP A 97 16.50 -3.11 19.22
C TRP A 97 15.70 -4.08 20.12
N ARG A 98 15.59 -5.35 19.70
CA ARG A 98 14.92 -6.39 20.48
C ARG A 98 15.66 -6.73 21.77
N LYS A 99 16.99 -6.76 21.74
CA LYS A 99 17.84 -7.04 22.89
C LYS A 99 17.70 -5.94 23.96
N GLU A 100 17.56 -4.68 23.55
CA GLU A 100 17.25 -3.56 24.44
C GLU A 100 15.78 -3.54 24.89
N LYS A 101 14.96 -4.50 24.47
CA LYS A 101 13.52 -4.64 24.81
C LYS A 101 12.69 -3.40 24.45
N LEU A 102 13.05 -2.72 23.39
CA LEU A 102 12.32 -1.57 22.88
C LEU A 102 11.06 -2.01 22.11
N PRO A 103 10.05 -1.13 21.96
CA PRO A 103 8.75 -1.48 21.39
C PRO A 103 8.86 -2.06 19.96
N SER A 104 8.37 -3.27 19.79
CA SER A 104 8.27 -3.95 18.49
C SER A 104 6.92 -4.61 18.33
N VAL A 105 6.47 -4.75 17.09
CA VAL A 105 5.19 -5.35 16.73
C VAL A 105 5.36 -6.33 15.59
N SER A 106 4.39 -7.20 15.37
CA SER A 106 4.30 -8.08 14.21
C SER A 106 3.01 -7.80 13.44
N GLY A 107 3.00 -8.06 12.15
CA GLY A 107 1.87 -7.81 11.27
C GLY A 107 2.09 -6.60 10.35
N VAL A 108 1.25 -6.46 9.34
CA VAL A 108 1.20 -5.30 8.45
C VAL A 108 0.01 -4.41 8.77
N ASN A 109 0.15 -3.11 8.58
CA ASN A 109 -0.88 -2.10 8.86
C ASN A 109 -1.41 -2.19 10.31
N VAL A 110 -0.51 -2.42 11.26
CA VAL A 110 -0.83 -2.60 12.68
C VAL A 110 -1.55 -1.38 13.28
N PRO A 111 -1.12 -0.13 13.01
CA PRO A 111 -1.79 1.04 13.58
C PRO A 111 -3.28 1.13 13.24
N SER A 112 -3.63 0.90 11.97
CA SER A 112 -5.04 0.96 11.53
C SER A 112 -5.88 -0.22 12.05
N LYS A 113 -5.28 -1.39 12.21
CA LYS A 113 -5.96 -2.57 12.76
C LYS A 113 -6.23 -2.39 14.25
N ALA A 114 -5.24 -1.96 15.02
CA ALA A 114 -5.41 -1.60 16.44
C ALA A 114 -6.49 -0.52 16.59
N PHE A 115 -6.47 0.50 15.73
CA PHE A 115 -7.50 1.52 15.70
C PHE A 115 -8.89 0.94 15.37
N GLY A 116 -9.00 0.02 14.43
CA GLY A 116 -10.26 -0.66 14.09
C GLY A 116 -10.85 -1.41 15.28
N GLU A 117 -10.02 -2.16 16.03
CA GLU A 117 -10.46 -2.86 17.24
C GLU A 117 -10.85 -1.87 18.35
N LYS A 118 -10.11 -0.78 18.54
CA LYS A 118 -10.48 0.31 19.44
C LYS A 118 -11.87 0.86 19.10
N VAL A 119 -12.14 1.17 17.82
CA VAL A 119 -13.45 1.66 17.37
C VAL A 119 -14.55 0.62 17.63
N HIS A 120 -14.27 -0.66 17.41
CA HIS A 120 -15.21 -1.76 17.68
C HIS A 120 -15.63 -1.79 19.15
N HIS A 121 -14.67 -1.70 20.08
CA HIS A 121 -14.93 -1.73 21.52
C HIS A 121 -15.62 -0.46 22.03
N GLU A 122 -15.10 0.71 21.68
CA GLU A 122 -15.61 1.98 22.20
C GLU A 122 -17.00 2.33 21.67
N ARG A 123 -17.35 1.91 20.44
CA ARG A 123 -18.60 2.29 19.78
C ARG A 123 -19.63 1.17 19.69
N THR A 124 -19.33 -0.01 20.22
CA THR A 124 -20.25 -1.17 20.21
C THR A 124 -20.81 -1.39 18.79
N ILE A 125 -19.91 -1.63 17.81
CA ILE A 125 -20.29 -1.78 16.40
C ILE A 125 -21.20 -3.00 16.23
N PRO A 126 -22.40 -2.87 15.65
CA PRO A 126 -23.29 -3.99 15.44
C PRO A 126 -22.71 -4.95 14.39
N GLU A 127 -22.67 -6.22 14.74
CA GLU A 127 -22.18 -7.28 13.87
C GLU A 127 -23.29 -8.28 13.52
N ILE A 128 -23.08 -9.04 12.46
CA ILE A 128 -23.85 -10.21 12.06
C ILE A 128 -22.90 -11.38 11.82
N SER A 129 -23.27 -12.58 12.30
CA SER A 129 -22.45 -13.76 12.05
C SER A 129 -22.61 -14.26 10.60
N PRO A 130 -21.61 -15.01 10.06
CA PRO A 130 -21.73 -15.64 8.75
C PRO A 130 -22.95 -16.57 8.64
N GLU A 131 -23.26 -17.33 9.69
CA GLU A 131 -24.39 -18.26 9.75
C GLU A 131 -25.73 -17.51 9.71
N GLU A 132 -25.84 -16.42 10.47
CA GLU A 132 -27.04 -15.57 10.45
C GLU A 132 -27.23 -14.92 9.07
N LEU A 133 -26.15 -14.40 8.46
CA LEU A 133 -26.20 -13.84 7.12
C LEU A 133 -26.64 -14.89 6.09
N ARG A 134 -26.07 -16.09 6.15
CA ARG A 134 -26.46 -17.20 5.27
C ARG A 134 -27.96 -17.55 5.42
N SER A 135 -28.43 -17.61 6.66
CA SER A 135 -29.85 -17.86 6.93
C SER A 135 -30.77 -16.75 6.36
N LEU A 136 -30.34 -15.50 6.38
CA LEU A 136 -31.07 -14.39 5.76
C LEU A 136 -31.10 -14.52 4.23
N GLN A 137 -30.02 -14.91 3.61
CA GLN A 137 -29.95 -15.15 2.15
C GLN A 137 -30.89 -16.30 1.74
N GLU A 138 -30.90 -17.39 2.48
CA GLU A 138 -31.76 -18.56 2.20
C GLU A 138 -33.26 -18.26 2.31
N ARG A 139 -33.62 -17.35 3.20
CA ARG A 139 -35.02 -16.87 3.36
C ARG A 139 -35.37 -15.75 2.39
N ALA A 140 -34.48 -15.38 1.47
CA ALA A 140 -34.64 -14.25 0.56
C ALA A 140 -35.06 -12.96 1.29
N ALA A 141 -34.46 -12.71 2.47
CA ALA A 141 -34.69 -11.48 3.21
C ALA A 141 -34.22 -10.25 2.42
N ASP A 142 -34.89 -9.12 2.64
CA ASP A 142 -34.46 -7.85 2.05
C ASP A 142 -33.11 -7.41 2.67
N LEU A 143 -32.03 -7.59 1.91
CA LEU A 143 -30.68 -7.26 2.34
C LEU A 143 -29.79 -6.81 1.19
N MET A 144 -28.81 -5.98 1.51
CA MET A 144 -27.73 -5.54 0.62
C MET A 144 -26.38 -5.83 1.29
N ILE A 145 -25.50 -6.53 0.58
CA ILE A 145 -24.14 -6.86 1.06
C ILE A 145 -23.14 -6.02 0.26
N PHE A 146 -22.43 -5.15 0.95
CA PHE A 146 -21.39 -4.32 0.36
C PHE A 146 -20.00 -4.84 0.73
N ASP A 147 -19.21 -5.17 -0.28
CA ASP A 147 -17.80 -5.53 -0.10
C ASP A 147 -16.93 -4.27 -0.26
N MET A 148 -16.30 -3.86 0.83
CA MET A 148 -15.47 -2.64 0.90
C MET A 148 -14.01 -2.86 0.49
N ARG A 149 -13.65 -4.04 0.03
CA ARG A 149 -12.29 -4.33 -0.45
C ARG A 149 -12.03 -3.62 -1.76
N THR A 150 -10.75 -3.65 -2.19
CA THR A 150 -10.41 -3.12 -3.51
C THR A 150 -11.07 -3.96 -4.62
N PRO A 151 -11.26 -3.40 -5.83
CA PRO A 151 -11.78 -4.16 -6.96
C PRO A 151 -10.99 -5.46 -7.25
N GLU A 152 -9.66 -5.42 -7.10
CA GLU A 152 -8.80 -6.59 -7.32
C GLU A 152 -9.02 -7.68 -6.24
N GLU A 153 -9.17 -7.30 -4.98
CA GLU A 153 -9.48 -8.25 -3.91
C GLU A 153 -10.87 -8.87 -4.11
N TYR A 154 -11.86 -8.04 -4.47
CA TYR A 154 -13.23 -8.47 -4.73
C TYR A 154 -13.30 -9.37 -5.96
N GLY A 155 -12.64 -9.01 -7.06
CA GLY A 155 -12.65 -9.75 -8.32
C GLY A 155 -12.07 -11.17 -8.22
N ARG A 156 -11.29 -11.46 -7.18
CA ARG A 156 -10.81 -12.83 -6.93
C ARG A 156 -11.92 -13.72 -6.35
N PHE A 157 -12.65 -13.23 -5.37
CA PHE A 157 -13.77 -13.90 -4.70
C PHE A 157 -14.53 -12.93 -3.80
N CYS A 158 -15.78 -13.20 -3.52
CA CYS A 158 -16.59 -12.44 -2.56
C CYS A 158 -17.61 -13.30 -1.81
N ILE A 159 -18.29 -12.72 -0.83
CA ILE A 159 -19.50 -13.29 -0.25
C ILE A 159 -20.57 -13.39 -1.36
N PRO A 160 -21.26 -14.51 -1.55
CA PRO A 160 -22.29 -14.65 -2.58
C PRO A 160 -23.32 -13.52 -2.53
N GLY A 161 -23.57 -12.90 -3.68
CA GLY A 161 -24.51 -11.78 -3.79
C GLY A 161 -23.96 -10.42 -3.34
N ALA A 162 -22.75 -10.32 -2.84
CA ALA A 162 -22.14 -9.03 -2.49
C ALA A 162 -21.87 -8.16 -3.72
N VAL A 163 -21.93 -6.85 -3.53
CA VAL A 163 -21.60 -5.84 -4.54
C VAL A 163 -20.37 -5.07 -4.06
N ASN A 164 -19.40 -4.85 -4.96
CA ASN A 164 -18.21 -4.08 -4.60
C ASN A 164 -18.52 -2.58 -4.51
N VAL A 165 -18.23 -2.00 -3.36
CA VAL A 165 -18.19 -0.56 -3.14
C VAL A 165 -16.99 -0.27 -2.24
N PRO A 166 -15.87 0.20 -2.79
CA PRO A 166 -14.69 0.52 -2.00
C PRO A 166 -15.01 1.44 -0.81
N GLY A 167 -14.32 1.24 0.32
CA GLY A 167 -14.73 1.80 1.61
C GLY A 167 -14.94 3.32 1.65
N GLY A 168 -14.16 4.08 0.86
CA GLY A 168 -14.32 5.53 0.76
C GLY A 168 -15.61 5.95 0.06
N ASP A 169 -16.11 5.14 -0.85
CA ASP A 169 -17.29 5.47 -1.67
C ASP A 169 -18.61 5.06 -1.02
N LEU A 170 -18.58 4.04 -0.13
CA LEU A 170 -19.80 3.55 0.52
C LEU A 170 -20.52 4.63 1.35
N ILE A 171 -19.80 5.59 1.92
CA ILE A 171 -20.39 6.71 2.66
C ILE A 171 -21.30 7.58 1.79
N LEU A 172 -21.04 7.65 0.49
CA LEU A 172 -21.85 8.43 -0.46
C LEU A 172 -23.24 7.82 -0.67
N TRP A 173 -23.43 6.55 -0.32
CA TRP A 173 -24.69 5.82 -0.40
C TRP A 173 -25.59 5.98 0.83
N ALA A 174 -25.11 6.59 1.91
CA ALA A 174 -25.77 6.60 3.22
C ALA A 174 -27.24 7.07 3.15
N ASP A 175 -27.54 8.15 2.41
CA ASP A 175 -28.90 8.66 2.28
C ASP A 175 -29.81 7.74 1.46
N ALA A 176 -29.31 7.22 0.34
CA ALA A 176 -30.06 6.28 -0.49
C ALA A 176 -30.42 4.99 0.29
N LEU A 177 -29.51 4.53 1.17
CA LEU A 177 -29.74 3.39 2.05
C LEU A 177 -30.72 3.72 3.19
N LYS A 178 -30.70 4.92 3.74
CA LYS A 178 -31.67 5.37 4.76
C LYS A 178 -33.10 5.38 4.25
N ARG A 179 -33.30 5.66 2.97
CA ARG A 179 -34.63 5.63 2.32
C ARG A 179 -35.22 4.22 2.21
N LYS A 180 -34.42 3.19 2.57
CA LYS A 180 -34.82 1.77 2.60
C LYS A 180 -34.63 1.20 4.00
N PRO A 181 -35.37 1.68 5.01
CA PRO A 181 -35.14 1.32 6.41
C PRO A 181 -35.34 -0.17 6.72
N GLU A 182 -36.17 -0.86 5.92
CA GLU A 182 -36.42 -2.30 6.05
C GLU A 182 -35.30 -3.17 5.47
N THR A 183 -34.52 -2.65 4.50
CA THR A 183 -33.39 -3.35 3.89
C THR A 183 -32.23 -3.44 4.88
N ARG A 184 -31.77 -4.63 5.20
CA ARG A 184 -30.61 -4.83 6.05
C ARG A 184 -29.33 -4.59 5.26
N VAL A 185 -28.49 -3.69 5.75
CA VAL A 185 -27.22 -3.35 5.12
C VAL A 185 -26.08 -4.08 5.83
N ILE A 186 -25.37 -4.93 5.08
CA ILE A 186 -24.24 -5.71 5.60
C ILE A 186 -22.97 -5.20 4.95
N VAL A 187 -21.99 -4.85 5.77
CA VAL A 187 -20.68 -4.36 5.33
C VAL A 187 -19.64 -5.46 5.51
N ASN A 188 -18.98 -5.84 4.44
CA ASN A 188 -17.98 -6.90 4.40
C ASN A 188 -16.59 -6.39 4.04
N CYS A 189 -15.56 -7.06 4.55
CA CYS A 189 -14.17 -6.97 4.09
C CYS A 189 -13.46 -8.33 4.20
N ALA A 190 -12.14 -8.37 4.13
CA ALA A 190 -11.39 -9.63 4.26
C ALA A 190 -11.40 -10.21 5.69
N GLY A 191 -11.28 -9.36 6.70
CA GLY A 191 -11.24 -9.70 8.12
C GLY A 191 -12.16 -8.78 8.94
N ARG A 192 -11.58 -7.81 9.65
CA ARG A 192 -12.30 -6.97 10.62
C ARG A 192 -12.24 -5.48 10.33
N THR A 193 -11.07 -4.90 10.27
CA THR A 193 -10.81 -3.44 10.32
C THR A 193 -11.68 -2.61 9.39
N ARG A 194 -11.72 -2.89 8.08
CA ARG A 194 -12.45 -2.08 7.09
C ARG A 194 -13.96 -2.12 7.31
N SER A 195 -14.53 -3.30 7.58
CA SER A 195 -15.98 -3.44 7.83
C SER A 195 -16.39 -2.77 9.12
N ILE A 196 -15.58 -2.83 10.17
CA ILE A 196 -15.80 -2.12 11.45
C ILE A 196 -15.81 -0.60 11.22
N ILE A 197 -14.74 -0.05 10.63
CA ILE A 197 -14.61 1.39 10.38
C ILE A 197 -15.69 1.88 9.41
N GLY A 198 -15.99 1.11 8.37
CA GLY A 198 -17.05 1.45 7.41
C GLY A 198 -18.45 1.46 8.04
N THR A 199 -18.77 0.46 8.86
CA THR A 199 -20.03 0.43 9.61
C THR A 199 -20.10 1.62 10.57
N ALA A 200 -19.02 1.92 11.32
CA ALA A 200 -18.95 3.07 12.20
C ALA A 200 -19.15 4.39 11.44
N GLY A 201 -18.59 4.52 10.24
CA GLY A 201 -18.78 5.67 9.37
C GLY A 201 -20.23 5.84 8.93
N LEU A 202 -20.89 4.76 8.50
CA LEU A 202 -22.30 4.78 8.10
C LEU A 202 -23.23 5.10 9.28
N LEU A 203 -22.95 4.56 10.47
CA LEU A 203 -23.66 4.93 11.71
C LEU A 203 -23.49 6.41 12.04
N ARG A 204 -22.28 6.96 11.90
CA ARG A 204 -21.99 8.38 12.12
C ARG A 204 -22.74 9.28 11.11
N LEU A 205 -22.96 8.77 9.89
CA LEU A 205 -23.79 9.40 8.87
C LEU A 205 -25.31 9.20 9.13
N GLY A 206 -25.68 8.45 10.18
CA GLY A 206 -27.06 8.23 10.64
C GLY A 206 -27.79 7.06 9.96
N LEU A 207 -27.08 6.07 9.40
CA LEU A 207 -27.66 4.81 8.92
C LEU A 207 -27.71 3.82 10.09
N ASN A 208 -28.91 3.39 10.50
CA ASN A 208 -29.11 2.56 11.71
C ASN A 208 -29.31 1.06 11.40
N ASN A 209 -29.68 0.71 10.17
CA ASN A 209 -29.93 -0.67 9.72
C ASN A 209 -28.69 -1.35 9.14
N VAL A 210 -27.49 -0.95 9.55
CA VAL A 210 -26.20 -1.44 9.08
C VAL A 210 -25.52 -2.34 10.11
N ARG A 211 -24.84 -3.40 9.64
CA ARG A 211 -24.04 -4.33 10.46
C ARG A 211 -22.74 -4.70 9.75
N ALA A 212 -21.67 -4.89 10.49
CA ALA A 212 -20.43 -5.46 9.98
C ALA A 212 -20.56 -7.00 9.92
N LEU A 213 -20.11 -7.63 8.84
CA LEU A 213 -19.97 -9.09 8.82
C LEU A 213 -18.80 -9.50 9.71
N LYS A 214 -19.10 -10.26 10.76
CA LYS A 214 -18.10 -10.70 11.73
C LYS A 214 -16.99 -11.50 11.03
N ASN A 215 -15.75 -11.02 11.18
CA ASN A 215 -14.55 -11.60 10.59
C ASN A 215 -14.56 -11.68 9.04
N GLY A 216 -15.46 -10.99 8.36
CA GLY A 216 -15.48 -10.82 6.92
C GLY A 216 -15.47 -12.13 6.10
N THR A 217 -14.76 -12.12 4.96
CA THR A 217 -14.61 -13.32 4.13
C THR A 217 -13.88 -14.46 4.84
N MET A 218 -12.95 -14.16 5.77
CA MET A 218 -12.29 -15.21 6.56
C MET A 218 -13.29 -15.89 7.49
N GLY A 219 -14.14 -15.13 8.19
CA GLY A 219 -15.20 -15.69 9.03
C GLY A 219 -16.15 -16.60 8.24
N TRP A 220 -16.56 -16.16 7.06
CA TRP A 220 -17.40 -16.93 6.14
C TRP A 220 -16.78 -18.29 5.78
N VAL A 221 -15.52 -18.30 5.36
CA VAL A 221 -14.79 -19.54 5.01
C VAL A 221 -14.58 -20.45 6.22
N LEU A 222 -14.33 -19.87 7.40
CA LEU A 222 -14.10 -20.64 8.64
C LEU A 222 -15.36 -21.36 9.13
N THR A 223 -16.56 -20.87 8.79
CA THR A 223 -17.83 -21.56 9.06
C THR A 223 -18.17 -22.65 8.03
N GLY A 224 -17.27 -22.89 7.05
CA GLY A 224 -17.46 -23.90 6.02
C GLY A 224 -18.28 -23.45 4.82
N LEU A 225 -18.63 -22.17 4.73
CA LEU A 225 -19.37 -21.60 3.63
C LEU A 225 -18.43 -21.26 2.45
N GLU A 226 -18.95 -21.37 1.23
CA GLU A 226 -18.21 -21.13 0.01
C GLU A 226 -18.30 -19.67 -0.43
N LEU A 227 -17.19 -19.17 -0.99
CA LEU A 227 -17.12 -17.85 -1.64
C LEU A 227 -17.51 -17.97 -3.11
N GLU A 228 -18.06 -16.91 -3.65
CA GLU A 228 -18.27 -16.75 -5.09
C GLU A 228 -16.95 -16.32 -5.74
N SER A 229 -16.54 -17.04 -6.80
CA SER A 229 -15.31 -16.76 -7.54
C SER A 229 -15.56 -15.79 -8.71
N ALA A 230 -14.56 -14.95 -8.99
CA ALA A 230 -14.55 -14.01 -10.13
C ALA A 230 -15.85 -13.18 -10.28
N PRO A 231 -16.37 -12.55 -9.21
CA PRO A 231 -17.58 -11.73 -9.30
C PRO A 231 -17.31 -10.46 -10.14
N ALA A 232 -18.33 -10.01 -10.87
CA ALA A 232 -18.25 -8.81 -11.70
C ALA A 232 -19.27 -7.71 -11.31
N ARG A 233 -19.95 -7.86 -10.15
CA ARG A 233 -20.94 -6.88 -9.70
C ARG A 233 -20.27 -5.68 -9.06
N VAL A 234 -20.33 -4.53 -9.73
CA VAL A 234 -19.87 -3.25 -9.22
C VAL A 234 -21.09 -2.36 -9.03
N ALA A 235 -21.17 -1.66 -7.91
CA ALA A 235 -22.23 -0.67 -7.72
C ALA A 235 -22.07 0.48 -8.74
N PRO A 236 -23.17 1.02 -9.25
CA PRO A 236 -23.12 2.28 -9.99
C PRO A 236 -22.64 3.41 -9.08
N SER A 237 -22.39 4.59 -9.62
CA SER A 237 -22.14 5.78 -8.80
C SER A 237 -23.32 6.04 -7.85
N ALA A 238 -23.01 6.48 -6.63
CA ALA A 238 -24.06 6.87 -5.69
C ALA A 238 -24.96 7.97 -6.29
N PRO A 239 -26.28 7.94 -6.05
CA PRO A 239 -27.20 8.98 -6.56
C PRO A 239 -26.78 10.38 -6.12
N ASP A 240 -26.97 11.37 -6.98
CA ASP A 240 -26.56 12.78 -6.73
C ASP A 240 -27.15 13.34 -5.43
N GLU A 241 -28.41 13.07 -5.16
CA GLU A 241 -29.06 13.47 -3.90
C GLU A 241 -28.37 12.84 -2.69
N SER A 242 -27.98 11.57 -2.79
CA SER A 242 -27.28 10.89 -1.70
C SER A 242 -25.88 11.46 -1.49
N ARG A 243 -25.16 11.78 -2.57
CA ARG A 243 -23.84 12.44 -2.50
C ARG A 243 -23.94 13.83 -1.87
N LYS A 244 -24.94 14.62 -2.28
CA LYS A 244 -25.21 15.94 -1.70
C LYS A 244 -25.49 15.85 -0.20
N HIS A 245 -26.35 14.93 0.21
CA HIS A 245 -26.69 14.74 1.62
C HIS A 245 -25.49 14.23 2.43
N ALA A 246 -24.68 13.31 1.88
CA ALA A 246 -23.44 12.86 2.51
C ALA A 246 -22.48 14.04 2.76
N ARG A 247 -22.37 14.98 1.81
CA ARG A 247 -21.61 16.22 1.97
C ARG A 247 -22.14 17.08 3.13
N GLU A 248 -23.45 17.29 3.19
CA GLU A 248 -24.07 18.11 4.25
C GLU A 248 -23.80 17.54 5.64
N ILE A 249 -23.90 16.20 5.78
CA ILE A 249 -23.61 15.54 7.05
C ILE A 249 -22.11 15.61 7.34
N ALA A 250 -21.25 15.39 6.36
CA ALA A 250 -19.81 15.47 6.54
C ALA A 250 -19.36 16.87 7.00
N LEU A 251 -19.95 17.94 6.46
CA LEU A 251 -19.66 19.30 6.92
C LEU A 251 -20.06 19.51 8.39
N ARG A 252 -21.20 18.97 8.84
CA ARG A 252 -21.58 18.99 10.25
C ARG A 252 -20.60 18.19 11.12
N ILE A 253 -20.16 17.02 10.66
CA ILE A 253 -19.14 16.22 11.35
C ILE A 253 -17.83 17.04 11.47
N ALA A 254 -17.42 17.71 10.40
CA ALA A 254 -16.23 18.55 10.42
C ALA A 254 -16.32 19.69 11.44
N GLU A 255 -17.49 20.31 11.58
CA GLU A 255 -17.74 21.34 12.58
C GLU A 255 -17.73 20.77 14.02
N GLU A 256 -18.48 19.70 14.28
CA GLU A 256 -18.56 19.02 15.58
C GLU A 256 -17.18 18.55 16.07
N GLU A 257 -16.37 17.96 15.18
CA GLU A 257 -15.04 17.42 15.46
C GLU A 257 -13.93 18.49 15.34
N ARG A 258 -14.29 19.72 14.98
CA ARG A 258 -13.35 20.83 14.78
C ARG A 258 -12.22 20.47 13.83
N LEU A 259 -12.56 19.88 12.69
CA LEU A 259 -11.58 19.55 11.67
C LEU A 259 -11.04 20.82 11.02
N SER A 260 -9.74 20.84 10.77
CA SER A 260 -9.08 21.98 10.16
C SER A 260 -9.28 21.98 8.64
N TRP A 261 -9.49 23.16 8.09
CA TRP A 261 -9.61 23.40 6.65
C TRP A 261 -8.39 24.17 6.14
N VAL A 262 -8.08 23.99 4.87
CA VAL A 262 -7.15 24.84 4.13
C VAL A 262 -7.86 25.32 2.86
N SER A 263 -7.81 26.62 2.61
CA SER A 263 -8.32 27.17 1.34
C SER A 263 -7.36 26.88 0.18
N ALA A 264 -7.86 26.89 -1.05
CA ALA A 264 -7.01 26.71 -2.23
C ALA A 264 -5.90 27.77 -2.29
N ARG A 265 -6.18 29.01 -1.89
CA ARG A 265 -5.21 30.10 -1.85
C ARG A 265 -4.08 29.85 -0.84
N GLU A 266 -4.44 29.49 0.39
CA GLU A 266 -3.46 29.15 1.43
C GLU A 266 -2.57 27.97 1.01
N LEU A 267 -3.17 26.94 0.36
CA LEU A 267 -2.43 25.79 -0.14
C LEU A 267 -1.46 26.19 -1.28
N LEU A 268 -1.91 27.01 -2.24
CA LEU A 268 -1.05 27.54 -3.30
C LEU A 268 0.13 28.32 -2.73
N ASP A 269 -0.14 29.22 -1.78
CA ASP A 269 0.89 30.01 -1.13
C ASP A 269 1.86 29.13 -0.34
N HIS A 270 1.37 28.07 0.33
CA HIS A 270 2.20 27.11 1.06
C HIS A 270 3.11 26.31 0.13
N LEU A 271 2.57 25.77 -0.96
CA LEU A 271 3.36 24.99 -1.95
C LEU A 271 4.40 25.86 -2.66
N ALA A 272 4.07 27.13 -2.94
CA ALA A 272 5.00 28.06 -3.59
C ALA A 272 6.19 28.46 -2.70
N ARG A 273 5.99 28.56 -1.37
CA ARG A 273 7.04 29.00 -0.44
C ARG A 273 8.09 27.94 -0.15
N ASN A 274 7.78 26.67 -0.35
CA ASN A 274 8.67 25.54 -0.02
C ASN A 274 9.31 25.65 1.40
N GLU A 275 8.48 26.03 2.38
CA GLU A 275 8.89 26.35 3.78
C GLU A 275 9.24 25.12 4.59
N GLY A 276 10.03 24.19 4.09
CA GLY A 276 10.49 23.02 4.85
C GLY A 276 9.38 22.15 5.46
N GLY A 277 9.70 20.91 5.73
CA GLY A 277 8.74 19.92 6.22
C GLY A 277 7.97 19.24 5.10
N VAL A 278 7.24 18.19 5.44
CA VAL A 278 6.50 17.37 4.48
C VAL A 278 5.02 17.66 4.57
N THR A 279 4.43 17.92 3.40
CA THR A 279 2.98 17.98 3.22
C THR A 279 2.55 16.87 2.28
N TYR A 280 1.78 15.91 2.81
CA TYR A 280 1.12 14.90 1.98
C TYR A 280 -0.20 15.45 1.49
N LEU A 281 -0.34 15.58 0.18
CA LEU A 281 -1.58 15.93 -0.49
C LEU A 281 -2.21 14.64 -1.00
N ILE A 282 -3.26 14.16 -0.33
CA ILE A 282 -3.86 12.86 -0.56
C ILE A 282 -5.23 13.03 -1.21
N ASP A 283 -5.35 12.61 -2.47
CA ASP A 283 -6.62 12.51 -3.17
C ASP A 283 -7.28 11.16 -2.85
N VAL A 284 -8.42 11.22 -2.16
CA VAL A 284 -9.13 10.04 -1.66
C VAL A 284 -10.25 9.55 -2.58
N ARG A 285 -10.31 10.07 -3.80
CA ARG A 285 -11.24 9.63 -4.84
C ARG A 285 -10.79 8.30 -5.46
N SER A 286 -11.64 7.71 -6.29
CA SER A 286 -11.27 6.55 -7.08
C SER A 286 -10.12 6.85 -8.06
N GLU A 287 -9.43 5.80 -8.50
CA GLU A 287 -8.35 5.92 -9.50
C GLU A 287 -8.85 6.59 -10.78
N THR A 288 -10.01 6.18 -11.29
CA THR A 288 -10.61 6.79 -12.50
C THR A 288 -10.89 8.28 -12.32
N GLU A 289 -11.45 8.71 -11.18
CA GLU A 289 -11.68 10.14 -10.91
C GLU A 289 -10.37 10.94 -10.80
N TYR A 290 -9.33 10.30 -10.29
CA TYR A 290 -8.00 10.89 -10.20
C TYR A 290 -7.36 11.03 -11.58
N GLU A 291 -7.44 9.98 -12.42
CA GLU A 291 -6.92 9.98 -13.79
C GLU A 291 -7.60 11.03 -14.69
N ASP A 292 -8.90 11.26 -14.49
CA ASP A 292 -9.64 12.33 -15.19
C ASP A 292 -9.13 13.73 -14.85
N GLY A 293 -8.56 13.91 -13.66
CA GLY A 293 -7.91 15.13 -13.26
C GLY A 293 -7.69 15.24 -11.76
N HIS A 294 -6.48 15.66 -11.37
CA HIS A 294 -6.05 15.75 -9.98
C HIS A 294 -5.11 16.94 -9.74
N ILE A 295 -4.91 17.29 -8.49
CA ILE A 295 -3.94 18.34 -8.12
C ILE A 295 -2.52 17.82 -8.39
N ALA A 296 -1.73 18.61 -9.12
CA ALA A 296 -0.34 18.28 -9.42
C ALA A 296 0.45 17.91 -8.15
N GLY A 297 1.12 16.76 -8.20
CA GLY A 297 1.90 16.25 -7.07
C GLY A 297 1.09 15.58 -5.95
N SER A 298 -0.23 15.46 -6.05
CA SER A 298 -1.03 14.68 -5.10
C SER A 298 -0.82 13.18 -5.27
N LEU A 299 -1.07 12.43 -4.20
CA LEU A 299 -1.07 10.97 -4.18
C LEU A 299 -2.51 10.46 -4.27
N ASN A 300 -2.80 9.56 -5.19
CA ASN A 300 -4.09 8.88 -5.20
C ASN A 300 -4.09 7.71 -4.22
N ILE A 301 -4.86 7.86 -3.17
CA ILE A 301 -5.07 6.81 -2.17
C ILE A 301 -6.55 6.78 -1.81
N PRO A 302 -7.36 5.93 -2.47
CA PRO A 302 -8.79 5.84 -2.21
C PRO A 302 -9.11 5.70 -0.73
N GLY A 303 -10.13 6.40 -0.25
CA GLY A 303 -10.36 6.67 1.18
C GLY A 303 -10.30 5.46 2.10
N GLY A 304 -10.81 4.29 1.65
CA GLY A 304 -10.70 3.04 2.41
C GLY A 304 -9.26 2.56 2.58
N GLN A 305 -8.42 2.72 1.55
CA GLN A 305 -6.99 2.39 1.58
C GLN A 305 -6.20 3.43 2.39
N ALA A 306 -6.55 4.71 2.26
CA ALA A 306 -5.91 5.78 3.03
C ALA A 306 -6.00 5.49 4.54
N VAL A 307 -7.16 5.11 5.04
CA VAL A 307 -7.36 4.77 6.46
C VAL A 307 -6.69 3.45 6.84
N GLN A 308 -6.85 2.41 6.01
CA GLN A 308 -6.32 1.07 6.33
C GLN A 308 -4.80 0.99 6.30
N ARG A 309 -4.14 1.76 5.44
CA ARG A 309 -2.72 1.67 5.14
C ARG A 309 -1.98 2.97 5.43
N ALA A 310 -2.44 3.74 6.42
CA ALA A 310 -1.86 5.03 6.76
C ALA A 310 -0.33 4.96 6.99
N ASP A 311 0.16 3.88 7.60
CA ASP A 311 1.57 3.60 7.85
C ASP A 311 2.40 3.25 6.60
N ASP A 312 1.74 2.88 5.49
CA ASP A 312 2.41 2.65 4.20
C ASP A 312 2.59 3.93 3.37
N PHE A 313 1.81 4.97 3.62
CA PHE A 313 1.77 6.18 2.81
C PHE A 313 2.26 7.43 3.54
N VAL A 314 2.03 7.53 4.85
CA VAL A 314 2.46 8.66 5.68
C VAL A 314 3.69 8.23 6.48
N ALA A 315 4.84 8.20 5.80
CA ALA A 315 6.09 7.72 6.39
C ALA A 315 6.77 8.75 7.31
N VAL A 316 6.64 10.05 6.99
CA VAL A 316 7.24 11.12 7.79
C VAL A 316 6.33 11.46 8.97
N LYS A 317 6.83 11.22 10.19
CA LYS A 317 6.15 11.62 11.43
C LYS A 317 6.07 13.15 11.54
N ASN A 318 5.02 13.63 12.19
CA ASN A 318 4.77 15.06 12.39
C ASN A 318 4.66 15.87 11.07
N SER A 319 4.29 15.20 9.97
CA SER A 319 4.01 15.82 8.70
C SER A 319 2.61 16.43 8.65
N ARG A 320 2.40 17.37 7.74
CA ARG A 320 1.08 17.88 7.38
C ARG A 320 0.38 16.94 6.41
N ILE A 321 -0.90 16.67 6.62
CA ILE A 321 -1.72 15.83 5.76
C ILE A 321 -2.93 16.65 5.30
N ILE A 322 -3.10 16.74 3.97
CA ILE A 322 -4.22 17.46 3.37
C ILE A 322 -5.00 16.48 2.50
N PHE A 323 -6.26 16.24 2.87
CA PHE A 323 -7.15 15.38 2.10
C PHE A 323 -7.91 16.18 1.03
N VAL A 324 -7.97 15.61 -0.17
CA VAL A 324 -8.66 16.17 -1.33
C VAL A 324 -9.74 15.21 -1.80
N SER A 325 -10.91 15.74 -2.12
CA SER A 325 -11.96 15.04 -2.87
C SER A 325 -12.81 16.07 -3.64
N ASP A 326 -13.74 15.61 -4.43
CA ASP A 326 -14.67 16.46 -5.20
C ASP A 326 -15.66 17.23 -4.30
N GLN A 327 -16.43 16.51 -3.49
CA GLN A 327 -17.53 17.06 -2.68
C GLN A 327 -17.27 17.04 -1.18
N SER A 328 -16.03 16.97 -0.76
CA SER A 328 -15.54 17.00 0.62
C SER A 328 -15.92 15.79 1.50
N ALA A 329 -17.00 15.05 1.25
CA ALA A 329 -17.47 14.00 2.15
C ALA A 329 -16.40 12.93 2.42
N ARG A 330 -15.77 12.39 1.38
CA ARG A 330 -14.70 11.38 1.49
C ARG A 330 -13.47 11.94 2.22
N ALA A 331 -13.05 13.17 1.88
CA ALA A 331 -11.91 13.84 2.50
C ALA A 331 -12.16 14.14 3.99
N VAL A 332 -13.35 14.62 4.34
CA VAL A 332 -13.74 14.86 5.73
C VAL A 332 -13.72 13.57 6.55
N MET A 333 -14.28 12.48 6.02
CA MET A 333 -14.27 11.20 6.74
C MET A 333 -12.87 10.63 6.90
N CYS A 334 -11.97 10.78 5.93
CA CYS A 334 -10.57 10.41 6.09
C CYS A 334 -9.88 11.27 7.16
N ALA A 335 -10.08 12.59 7.13
CA ALA A 335 -9.53 13.50 8.15
C ALA A 335 -10.05 13.18 9.54
N TYR A 336 -11.33 12.87 9.67
CA TYR A 336 -11.96 12.45 10.92
C TYR A 336 -11.29 11.20 11.50
N TRP A 337 -11.06 10.17 10.68
CA TRP A 337 -10.41 8.95 11.14
C TRP A 337 -8.92 9.16 11.47
N TYR A 338 -8.20 9.92 10.65
CA TYR A 338 -6.79 10.22 10.91
C TYR A 338 -6.58 10.99 12.22
N ARG A 339 -7.43 11.96 12.52
CA ARG A 339 -7.39 12.66 13.82
C ARG A 339 -7.57 11.70 14.99
N GLN A 340 -8.48 10.75 14.89
CA GLN A 340 -8.71 9.73 15.92
C GLN A 340 -7.58 8.68 16.00
N MET A 341 -6.88 8.43 14.89
CA MET A 341 -5.65 7.63 14.87
C MET A 341 -4.44 8.38 15.46
N GLY A 342 -4.57 9.65 15.83
CA GLY A 342 -3.53 10.44 16.49
C GLY A 342 -2.68 11.31 15.55
N PHE A 343 -3.01 11.42 14.26
CA PHE A 343 -2.34 12.38 13.38
C PHE A 343 -2.71 13.81 13.77
N ARG A 344 -1.71 14.69 13.91
CA ARG A 344 -1.89 16.03 14.51
C ARG A 344 -2.27 17.11 13.51
N ASP A 345 -1.51 17.28 12.44
CA ASP A 345 -1.74 18.32 11.41
C ASP A 345 -2.49 17.73 10.22
N VAL A 346 -3.79 17.50 10.40
CA VAL A 346 -4.69 16.94 9.38
C VAL A 346 -5.69 18.02 8.96
N LYS A 347 -5.77 18.26 7.65
CA LYS A 347 -6.65 19.28 7.05
C LYS A 347 -7.43 18.70 5.88
N VAL A 348 -8.49 19.40 5.52
CA VAL A 348 -9.31 19.13 4.32
C VAL A 348 -9.23 20.34 3.39
N LEU A 349 -9.00 20.11 2.09
CA LEU A 349 -9.04 21.17 1.08
C LEU A 349 -10.47 21.66 0.89
N GLN A 350 -10.69 22.94 1.17
CA GLN A 350 -12.00 23.56 1.06
C GLN A 350 -12.45 23.63 -0.40
N GLY A 351 -13.64 23.09 -0.70
CA GLY A 351 -14.21 23.07 -2.05
C GLY A 351 -13.55 22.09 -3.02
N GLY A 352 -12.54 21.35 -2.56
CA GLY A 352 -11.89 20.25 -3.31
C GLY A 352 -11.26 20.71 -4.63
N LEU A 353 -11.21 19.78 -5.60
CA LEU A 353 -10.55 20.00 -6.89
C LEU A 353 -11.18 21.13 -7.72
N GLN A 354 -12.50 21.33 -7.60
CA GLN A 354 -13.19 22.40 -8.36
C GLN A 354 -12.68 23.78 -7.94
N VAL A 355 -12.72 24.08 -6.63
CA VAL A 355 -12.26 25.38 -6.11
C VAL A 355 -10.76 25.58 -6.33
N TRP A 356 -9.98 24.50 -6.29
CA TRP A 356 -8.55 24.52 -6.63
C TRP A 356 -8.32 25.03 -8.06
N ARG A 357 -9.06 24.47 -9.06
CA ARG A 357 -9.00 24.93 -10.47
C ARG A 357 -9.40 26.40 -10.62
N GLU A 358 -10.51 26.79 -10.00
CA GLU A 358 -11.02 28.16 -10.04
C GLU A 358 -10.04 29.17 -9.42
N SER A 359 -9.22 28.72 -8.46
CA SER A 359 -8.18 29.53 -7.81
C SER A 359 -6.85 29.58 -8.58
N GLY A 360 -6.79 28.96 -9.76
CA GLY A 360 -5.58 28.93 -10.60
C GLY A 360 -4.57 27.84 -10.23
N GLY A 361 -4.96 26.85 -9.44
CA GLY A 361 -4.12 25.71 -9.10
C GLY A 361 -3.89 24.76 -10.28
N SER A 362 -2.68 24.21 -10.39
CA SER A 362 -2.31 23.27 -11.45
C SER A 362 -3.03 21.94 -11.30
N VAL A 363 -3.54 21.42 -12.41
CA VAL A 363 -4.24 20.13 -12.51
C VAL A 363 -3.55 19.29 -13.57
N GLU A 364 -3.31 18.03 -13.25
CA GLU A 364 -2.76 17.00 -14.13
C GLU A 364 -3.82 15.93 -14.41
N SER A 365 -3.63 15.15 -15.46
CA SER A 365 -4.46 13.99 -15.83
C SER A 365 -3.57 12.80 -16.09
N GLY A 366 -4.13 11.59 -15.96
CA GLY A 366 -3.41 10.32 -16.10
C GLY A 366 -3.10 9.67 -14.76
N GLY A 367 -2.49 8.46 -14.82
CA GLY A 367 -2.23 7.65 -13.62
C GLY A 367 -1.19 8.24 -12.69
N SER A 368 -1.21 7.79 -11.45
CA SER A 368 -0.28 8.20 -10.39
C SER A 368 1.14 7.66 -10.55
N GLN A 369 1.38 6.76 -11.51
CA GLN A 369 2.69 6.14 -11.69
C GLN A 369 3.70 7.16 -12.21
N LYS A 370 4.60 7.58 -11.32
CA LYS A 370 5.77 8.38 -11.67
C LYS A 370 6.92 7.48 -12.08
N GLU A 371 7.78 8.01 -12.94
CA GLU A 371 9.03 7.33 -13.26
C GLU A 371 9.87 7.13 -11.99
N PRO A 372 10.40 5.92 -11.75
CA PRO A 372 11.23 5.67 -10.57
C PRO A 372 12.46 6.57 -10.51
N LEU A 373 12.83 6.97 -9.33
CA LEU A 373 13.95 7.89 -9.12
C LEU A 373 15.27 7.27 -9.66
N GLY A 374 15.97 8.01 -10.54
CA GLY A 374 17.20 7.55 -11.18
C GLY A 374 17.01 6.57 -12.35
N PHE A 375 15.78 6.32 -12.80
CA PHE A 375 15.50 5.33 -13.87
C PHE A 375 16.15 5.71 -15.20
N GLU A 376 16.04 6.96 -15.65
CA GLU A 376 16.67 7.41 -16.89
C GLU A 376 18.20 7.26 -16.87
N THR A 377 18.83 7.48 -15.72
CA THR A 377 20.27 7.25 -15.55
C THR A 377 20.62 5.78 -15.62
N ALA A 378 19.86 4.93 -14.91
CA ALA A 378 20.05 3.49 -14.94
C ALA A 378 19.84 2.92 -16.35
N LYS A 379 18.82 3.40 -17.07
CA LYS A 379 18.49 2.97 -18.44
C LYS A 379 19.60 3.29 -19.43
N LYS A 380 20.26 4.44 -19.30
CA LYS A 380 21.41 4.82 -20.17
C LYS A 380 22.63 3.92 -19.95
N LEU A 381 22.79 3.36 -18.76
CA LEU A 381 23.92 2.50 -18.41
C LEU A 381 23.62 1.01 -18.64
N ALA A 382 22.36 0.60 -18.61
CA ALA A 382 21.96 -0.78 -18.80
C ALA A 382 22.00 -1.19 -20.28
N ARG A 383 22.52 -2.38 -20.56
CA ARG A 383 22.40 -3.02 -21.87
C ARG A 383 21.07 -3.76 -21.92
N THR A 384 20.20 -3.39 -22.86
CA THR A 384 18.90 -4.02 -23.04
C THR A 384 18.92 -4.98 -24.22
N LEU A 385 18.11 -6.03 -24.17
CA LEU A 385 17.88 -6.97 -25.28
C LEU A 385 16.39 -6.98 -25.62
N ALA A 386 16.08 -6.84 -26.90
CA ALA A 386 14.74 -7.15 -27.40
C ALA A 386 14.44 -8.66 -27.22
N PRO A 387 13.16 -9.08 -27.12
CA PRO A 387 12.80 -10.49 -26.90
C PRO A 387 13.48 -11.47 -27.86
N GLY A 388 13.61 -11.14 -29.16
CA GLY A 388 14.29 -11.98 -30.17
C GLY A 388 15.78 -12.12 -29.93
N GLU A 389 16.47 -11.05 -29.50
CA GLU A 389 17.89 -11.07 -29.17
C GLU A 389 18.14 -11.88 -27.89
N ALA A 390 17.28 -11.67 -26.87
CA ALA A 390 17.34 -12.45 -25.64
C ALA A 390 17.12 -13.95 -25.91
N SER A 391 16.10 -14.32 -26.70
CA SER A 391 15.86 -15.70 -27.12
C SER A 391 17.08 -16.30 -27.82
N SER A 392 17.68 -15.56 -28.73
CA SER A 392 18.88 -15.99 -29.47
C SER A 392 20.09 -16.18 -28.55
N LEU A 393 20.28 -15.31 -27.56
CA LEU A 393 21.33 -15.44 -26.55
C LEU A 393 21.12 -16.70 -25.69
N LEU A 394 19.90 -16.92 -25.20
CA LEU A 394 19.54 -18.05 -24.35
C LEU A 394 19.66 -19.41 -25.04
N GLN A 395 19.51 -19.45 -26.37
CA GLN A 395 19.71 -20.67 -27.18
C GLN A 395 21.19 -20.99 -27.43
N ARG A 396 22.05 -19.97 -27.53
CA ARG A 396 23.46 -20.11 -27.93
C ARG A 396 24.44 -20.10 -26.77
N SER A 397 24.02 -19.75 -25.57
CA SER A 397 24.90 -19.61 -24.42
C SER A 397 24.33 -20.27 -23.16
N THR A 398 25.19 -20.39 -22.14
CA THR A 398 24.83 -20.82 -20.79
C THR A 398 24.37 -19.64 -19.93
N ALA A 399 23.75 -18.63 -20.52
CA ALA A 399 23.30 -17.44 -19.81
C ALA A 399 22.34 -17.81 -18.67
N SER A 400 22.54 -17.18 -17.52
CA SER A 400 21.61 -17.25 -16.40
C SER A 400 20.44 -16.30 -16.63
N VAL A 401 19.21 -16.75 -16.38
CA VAL A 401 18.01 -15.91 -16.42
C VAL A 401 17.56 -15.66 -14.98
N LEU A 402 17.51 -14.39 -14.58
CA LEU A 402 17.10 -13.99 -13.23
C LEU A 402 15.88 -13.08 -13.31
N HIS A 403 14.81 -13.48 -12.62
CA HIS A 403 13.63 -12.63 -12.45
C HIS A 403 13.77 -11.82 -11.16
N VAL A 404 13.66 -10.49 -11.28
CA VAL A 404 13.86 -9.53 -10.18
C VAL A 404 12.62 -8.67 -9.89
N GLY A 405 11.50 -9.03 -10.48
CA GLY A 405 10.17 -8.50 -10.12
C GLY A 405 9.63 -9.14 -8.86
N SER A 406 8.34 -8.94 -8.57
CA SER A 406 7.71 -9.58 -7.41
C SER A 406 7.66 -11.11 -7.55
N SER A 407 7.71 -11.82 -6.42
CA SER A 407 7.53 -13.28 -6.42
C SER A 407 6.18 -13.72 -6.96
N THR A 408 5.15 -12.89 -6.79
CA THR A 408 3.81 -13.13 -7.34
C THR A 408 3.76 -12.98 -8.85
N ASP A 409 4.46 -12.00 -9.43
CA ASP A 409 4.59 -11.87 -10.88
C ASP A 409 5.36 -13.08 -11.46
N PHE A 410 6.44 -13.49 -10.80
CA PHE A 410 7.21 -14.68 -11.18
C PHE A 410 6.33 -15.93 -11.15
N ALA A 411 5.60 -16.15 -10.07
CA ALA A 411 4.70 -17.30 -9.96
C ALA A 411 3.62 -17.32 -11.05
N ALA A 412 3.14 -16.15 -11.46
CA ALA A 412 2.11 -16.02 -12.50
C ALA A 412 2.66 -16.30 -13.90
N VAL A 413 3.83 -15.72 -14.24
CA VAL A 413 4.45 -15.87 -15.56
C VAL A 413 5.94 -15.45 -15.53
N HIS A 414 6.82 -16.29 -16.08
CA HIS A 414 8.24 -15.97 -16.20
C HIS A 414 8.88 -16.65 -17.44
N LEU A 415 10.09 -16.25 -17.79
CA LEU A 415 10.85 -16.86 -18.87
C LEU A 415 11.26 -18.30 -18.50
N PRO A 416 11.38 -19.23 -19.47
CA PRO A 416 11.87 -20.58 -19.19
C PRO A 416 13.25 -20.59 -18.52
N ARG A 417 13.44 -21.51 -17.60
CA ARG A 417 14.68 -21.71 -16.82
C ARG A 417 15.07 -20.50 -15.94
N SER A 418 14.20 -19.50 -15.78
CA SER A 418 14.51 -18.38 -14.91
C SER A 418 14.46 -18.77 -13.43
N LYS A 419 15.28 -18.10 -12.64
CA LYS A 419 15.27 -18.20 -11.17
C LYS A 419 14.87 -16.86 -10.59
N TRP A 420 14.05 -16.90 -9.55
CA TRP A 420 13.64 -15.69 -8.87
C TRP A 420 14.64 -15.29 -7.78
N ILE A 421 14.91 -13.99 -7.70
CA ILE A 421 15.64 -13.37 -6.60
C ILE A 421 15.11 -11.95 -6.39
N SER A 422 14.76 -11.57 -5.16
CA SER A 422 14.46 -10.18 -4.87
C SER A 422 15.65 -9.28 -5.16
N ARG A 423 15.44 -8.16 -5.84
CA ARG A 423 16.48 -7.19 -6.16
C ARG A 423 17.22 -6.68 -4.91
N GLY A 424 16.55 -6.64 -3.77
CA GLY A 424 17.15 -6.24 -2.49
C GLY A 424 18.28 -7.16 -2.01
N TRP A 425 18.37 -8.38 -2.54
CA TRP A 425 19.38 -9.37 -2.17
C TRP A 425 20.54 -9.53 -3.18
N LEU A 426 20.51 -8.83 -4.31
CA LEU A 426 21.46 -9.07 -5.40
C LEU A 426 22.91 -8.95 -4.96
N GLU A 427 23.31 -7.82 -4.37
CA GLU A 427 24.70 -7.56 -3.98
C GLU A 427 25.19 -8.50 -2.87
N LEU A 428 24.29 -8.93 -2.00
CA LEU A 428 24.62 -9.76 -0.84
C LEU A 428 24.66 -11.26 -1.16
N LYS A 429 23.84 -11.74 -2.09
CA LYS A 429 23.68 -13.17 -2.36
C LYS A 429 24.28 -13.62 -3.69
N LEU A 430 24.14 -12.82 -4.73
CA LEU A 430 24.52 -13.25 -6.07
C LEU A 430 26.03 -13.56 -6.23
N PRO A 431 26.98 -12.82 -5.62
CA PRO A 431 28.40 -13.13 -5.73
C PRO A 431 28.79 -14.53 -5.24
N SER A 432 28.05 -15.10 -4.30
CA SER A 432 28.27 -16.48 -3.84
C SER A 432 27.58 -17.53 -4.70
N LEU A 433 26.53 -17.16 -5.44
CA LEU A 433 25.73 -18.04 -6.28
C LEU A 433 26.22 -18.10 -7.73
N LEU A 434 26.75 -16.98 -8.24
CA LEU A 434 27.30 -16.82 -9.59
C LEU A 434 28.70 -16.21 -9.49
N THR A 435 29.68 -17.06 -9.28
CA THR A 435 31.08 -16.66 -9.04
C THR A 435 31.79 -16.18 -10.31
N ASP A 436 31.39 -16.69 -11.49
CA ASP A 436 31.94 -16.23 -12.76
C ASP A 436 31.28 -14.92 -13.20
N LYS A 437 31.98 -13.81 -13.00
CA LYS A 437 31.52 -12.48 -13.39
C LYS A 437 31.51 -12.22 -14.89
N ALA A 438 32.03 -13.13 -15.71
CA ALA A 438 31.98 -13.08 -17.16
C ALA A 438 30.78 -13.85 -17.74
N GLN A 439 30.10 -14.67 -16.95
CA GLN A 439 28.91 -15.40 -17.39
C GLN A 439 27.80 -14.42 -17.78
N PRO A 440 27.16 -14.59 -18.95
CA PRO A 440 26.04 -13.75 -19.35
C PRO A 440 24.83 -13.92 -18.40
N ILE A 441 24.22 -12.79 -18.01
CA ILE A 441 23.02 -12.74 -17.16
C ILE A 441 21.95 -11.92 -17.87
N VAL A 442 20.75 -12.49 -17.98
CA VAL A 442 19.57 -11.78 -18.48
C VAL A 442 18.61 -11.57 -17.32
N PHE A 443 18.38 -10.32 -16.96
CA PHE A 443 17.37 -9.93 -15.99
C PHE A 443 16.00 -9.77 -16.66
N SER A 444 14.96 -10.28 -15.99
CA SER A 444 13.57 -10.06 -16.34
C SER A 444 12.77 -9.57 -15.12
N CYS A 445 11.75 -8.79 -15.36
CA CYS A 445 10.68 -8.46 -14.44
C CYS A 445 9.41 -8.24 -15.28
N ARG A 446 8.31 -7.82 -14.68
CA ARG A 446 7.03 -7.67 -15.38
C ARG A 446 7.15 -6.76 -16.62
N ASP A 447 7.67 -5.55 -16.45
CA ASP A 447 7.68 -4.42 -17.41
C ASP A 447 9.09 -3.92 -17.81
N GLY A 448 10.15 -4.54 -17.28
CA GLY A 448 11.55 -4.19 -17.55
C GLY A 448 12.18 -3.21 -16.54
N GLN A 449 11.41 -2.47 -15.74
CA GLN A 449 11.97 -1.41 -14.89
C GLN A 449 12.92 -1.95 -13.80
N SER A 450 12.48 -2.92 -13.00
CA SER A 450 13.34 -3.56 -11.97
C SER A 450 14.57 -4.23 -12.59
N SER A 451 14.45 -4.76 -13.81
CA SER A 451 15.55 -5.39 -14.55
C SER A 451 16.66 -4.40 -14.90
N ILE A 452 16.30 -3.18 -15.27
CA ILE A 452 17.25 -2.09 -15.57
C ILE A 452 18.04 -1.71 -14.32
N PHE A 453 17.39 -1.53 -13.18
CA PHE A 453 18.08 -1.27 -11.91
C PHE A 453 18.97 -2.45 -11.49
N ALA A 454 18.51 -3.69 -11.65
CA ALA A 454 19.31 -4.87 -11.36
C ALA A 454 20.57 -4.96 -12.23
N ALA A 455 20.45 -4.64 -13.52
CA ALA A 455 21.58 -4.63 -14.44
C ALA A 455 22.62 -3.57 -14.03
N ARG A 456 22.20 -2.35 -13.66
CA ARG A 456 23.07 -1.30 -13.12
C ARG A 456 23.78 -1.81 -11.85
N THR A 457 23.04 -2.32 -10.89
CA THR A 457 23.56 -2.80 -9.60
C THR A 457 24.70 -3.84 -9.81
N LEU A 458 24.49 -4.82 -10.70
CA LEU A 458 25.52 -5.83 -10.93
C LEU A 458 26.74 -5.30 -11.70
N ALA A 459 26.56 -4.34 -12.60
CA ALA A 459 27.67 -3.69 -13.28
C ALA A 459 28.59 -2.99 -12.27
N GLU A 460 28.04 -2.33 -11.26
CA GLU A 460 28.78 -1.64 -10.20
C GLU A 460 29.62 -2.61 -9.34
N ILE A 461 29.18 -3.85 -9.16
CA ILE A 461 29.95 -4.89 -8.45
C ILE A 461 30.81 -5.78 -9.36
N GLY A 462 30.94 -5.37 -10.64
CA GLY A 462 31.95 -5.89 -11.58
C GLY A 462 31.54 -7.06 -12.45
N TYR A 463 30.24 -7.38 -12.58
CA TYR A 463 29.76 -8.31 -13.62
C TYR A 463 29.80 -7.60 -14.99
N LYS A 464 30.13 -8.35 -16.07
CA LYS A 464 30.45 -7.75 -17.38
C LYS A 464 29.35 -7.95 -18.44
N GLU A 465 28.80 -9.15 -18.53
CA GLU A 465 27.83 -9.54 -19.54
C GLU A 465 26.42 -9.56 -18.95
N ILE A 466 25.87 -8.35 -18.69
CA ILE A 466 24.60 -8.16 -18.02
C ILE A 466 23.63 -7.48 -18.96
N PHE A 467 22.43 -8.03 -19.03
CA PHE A 467 21.37 -7.55 -19.90
C PHE A 467 20.04 -7.45 -19.16
N ALA A 468 19.25 -6.43 -19.46
CA ALA A 468 17.85 -6.33 -19.06
C ALA A 468 16.95 -6.65 -20.26
N LEU A 469 15.92 -7.45 -20.07
CA LEU A 469 14.92 -7.73 -21.08
C LEU A 469 14.05 -6.47 -21.29
N ASP A 470 14.07 -5.95 -22.50
CA ASP A 470 13.30 -4.75 -22.86
C ASP A 470 11.79 -5.00 -22.77
N GLY A 471 11.08 -4.12 -22.03
CA GLY A 471 9.65 -4.27 -21.72
C GLY A 471 9.29 -5.52 -20.92
N GLY A 472 10.28 -6.25 -20.40
CA GLY A 472 10.10 -7.35 -19.46
C GLY A 472 9.34 -8.57 -20.00
N VAL A 473 8.75 -9.34 -19.07
CA VAL A 473 8.00 -10.57 -19.39
C VAL A 473 6.77 -10.26 -20.25
N GLN A 474 6.20 -9.06 -20.12
CA GLN A 474 5.04 -8.68 -20.92
C GLN A 474 5.36 -8.65 -22.42
N THR A 475 6.45 -7.98 -22.82
CA THR A 475 6.87 -7.93 -24.24
C THR A 475 7.34 -9.29 -24.75
N TRP A 476 8.01 -10.08 -23.91
CA TRP A 476 8.40 -11.47 -24.22
C TRP A 476 7.19 -12.33 -24.55
N ALA A 477 6.16 -12.31 -23.72
CA ALA A 477 4.93 -13.07 -23.93
C ALA A 477 4.12 -12.57 -25.13
N CYS A 478 4.00 -11.24 -25.31
CA CYS A 478 3.33 -10.64 -26.49
C CYS A 478 4.04 -10.99 -27.80
N ALA A 479 5.36 -11.18 -27.79
CA ALA A 479 6.12 -11.64 -28.96
C ALA A 479 5.98 -13.16 -29.24
N GLY A 480 5.16 -13.87 -28.45
CA GLY A 480 4.86 -15.29 -28.65
C GLY A 480 5.93 -16.25 -28.15
N TYR A 481 6.89 -15.81 -27.36
CA TYR A 481 7.91 -16.68 -26.78
C TYR A 481 7.35 -17.51 -25.61
N PRO A 482 7.89 -18.73 -25.36
CA PRO A 482 7.42 -19.62 -24.31
C PRO A 482 7.61 -19.01 -22.93
N THR A 483 6.66 -19.28 -22.04
CA THR A 483 6.68 -18.86 -20.63
C THR A 483 6.45 -20.05 -19.72
N GLU A 484 6.90 -19.95 -18.47
CA GLU A 484 6.67 -20.91 -17.40
C GLU A 484 5.91 -20.22 -16.24
N ARG A 485 5.42 -21.02 -15.31
CA ARG A 485 4.69 -20.58 -14.11
C ARG A 485 5.18 -21.38 -12.91
N GLY A 486 4.91 -20.88 -11.72
CA GLY A 486 5.27 -21.55 -10.46
C GLY A 486 6.34 -20.77 -9.70
N LEU A 487 6.65 -21.24 -8.50
CA LEU A 487 7.57 -20.59 -7.56
C LEU A 487 8.68 -21.53 -7.08
N GLU A 488 8.92 -22.62 -7.81
CA GLU A 488 9.85 -23.68 -7.40
C GLU A 488 11.32 -23.27 -7.56
N SER A 489 11.60 -22.28 -8.41
CA SER A 489 12.96 -21.86 -8.77
C SER A 489 13.32 -20.52 -8.11
N CYS A 490 13.42 -20.50 -6.77
CA CYS A 490 13.81 -19.30 -6.01
C CYS A 490 15.23 -19.42 -5.45
N LEU A 491 16.04 -18.36 -5.58
CA LEU A 491 17.39 -18.28 -5.01
C LEU A 491 17.38 -17.76 -3.56
N VAL A 492 16.32 -17.08 -3.17
CA VAL A 492 16.04 -16.61 -1.81
C VAL A 492 14.58 -16.93 -1.47
N GLU A 493 14.23 -16.84 -0.21
CA GLU A 493 12.84 -17.04 0.23
C GLU A 493 11.91 -15.99 -0.41
N PRO A 494 10.80 -16.42 -1.07
CA PRO A 494 9.85 -15.51 -1.70
C PRO A 494 8.89 -14.89 -0.66
N ASN A 495 9.41 -13.94 0.10
CA ASN A 495 8.74 -13.25 1.19
C ASN A 495 8.58 -11.73 0.96
N ASP A 496 8.76 -11.28 -0.29
CA ASP A 496 8.60 -9.90 -0.71
C ASP A 496 7.14 -9.40 -0.67
N VAL A 497 6.17 -10.32 -0.74
CA VAL A 497 4.74 -10.02 -0.72
C VAL A 497 4.04 -10.73 0.44
N VAL A 498 3.26 -9.98 1.22
CA VAL A 498 2.39 -10.54 2.26
C VAL A 498 0.98 -10.70 1.71
N LEU A 499 0.61 -11.93 1.38
CA LEU A 499 -0.74 -12.25 0.96
C LEU A 499 -1.65 -12.49 2.16
N SER A 500 -2.90 -12.02 2.07
CA SER A 500 -3.92 -12.33 3.06
C SER A 500 -4.11 -13.86 3.19
N PRO A 501 -4.29 -14.40 4.40
CA PRO A 501 -4.57 -15.82 4.60
C PRO A 501 -5.77 -16.33 3.78
N SER A 502 -6.76 -15.47 3.51
CA SER A 502 -7.91 -15.82 2.66
C SER A 502 -7.51 -16.10 1.21
N VAL A 503 -6.50 -15.42 0.67
CA VAL A 503 -5.98 -15.67 -0.69
C VAL A 503 -5.26 -17.01 -0.77
N LYS A 504 -4.57 -17.41 0.31
CA LYS A 504 -3.88 -18.71 0.40
C LYS A 504 -4.82 -19.88 0.69
N GLY A 505 -6.07 -19.61 1.10
CA GLY A 505 -7.02 -20.65 1.51
C GLY A 505 -6.66 -21.37 2.82
N ASP A 506 -5.69 -20.87 3.57
CA ASP A 506 -5.19 -21.48 4.80
C ASP A 506 -6.08 -21.10 5.98
N LYS A 507 -6.97 -22.02 6.36
CA LYS A 507 -7.93 -21.85 7.46
C LYS A 507 -7.25 -21.65 8.82
N GLU A 508 -6.13 -22.31 9.07
CA GLU A 508 -5.40 -22.16 10.32
C GLU A 508 -4.72 -20.79 10.42
N ALA A 509 -4.09 -20.34 9.33
CA ALA A 509 -3.56 -18.99 9.25
C ALA A 509 -4.66 -17.91 9.38
N MET A 510 -5.87 -18.15 8.83
CA MET A 510 -7.02 -17.25 9.04
C MET A 510 -7.40 -17.14 10.52
N ARG A 511 -7.46 -18.25 11.26
CA ARG A 511 -7.77 -18.24 12.72
C ARG A 511 -6.70 -17.47 13.48
N ARG A 512 -5.42 -17.81 13.27
CA ARG A 512 -4.29 -17.11 13.92
C ARG A 512 -4.30 -15.61 13.64
N TYR A 513 -4.59 -15.24 12.39
CA TYR A 513 -4.67 -13.84 11.99
C TYR A 513 -5.79 -13.09 12.72
N LEU A 514 -7.00 -13.65 12.77
CA LEU A 514 -8.15 -13.03 13.45
C LEU A 514 -7.94 -12.94 14.96
N GLU A 515 -7.37 -13.98 15.59
CA GLU A 515 -7.01 -13.96 17.02
C GLU A 515 -5.93 -12.91 17.33
N TRP A 516 -4.98 -12.74 16.43
CA TRP A 516 -3.96 -11.70 16.55
C TRP A 516 -4.57 -10.32 16.40
N GLU A 517 -5.41 -10.08 15.39
CA GLU A 517 -6.04 -8.78 15.13
C GLU A 517 -6.86 -8.31 16.33
N ILE A 518 -7.67 -9.19 16.93
CA ILE A 518 -8.48 -8.90 18.13
C ILE A 518 -7.62 -8.50 19.36
N LYS A 519 -6.39 -8.98 19.44
CA LYS A 519 -5.49 -8.68 20.57
C LYS A 519 -4.70 -7.38 20.42
N LEU A 520 -4.94 -6.61 19.37
CA LEU A 520 -4.23 -5.34 19.12
C LEU A 520 -4.78 -4.16 19.93
N THR A 521 -5.77 -4.37 20.79
CA THR A 521 -6.36 -3.35 21.69
C THR A 521 -5.55 -3.15 22.96
#